data_2d68eb2af5f54a7ed0bd14e591b71a47
#
_entry.id   2d68eb2af5f54a7ed0bd14e591b71a47
#
_cell.length_a   1.000
_cell.length_b   1.000
_cell.length_c   1.000
_cell.angle_alpha   90.00
_cell.angle_beta   90.00
_cell.angle_gamma   90.00
#
_symmetry.space_group_name_H-M   'P 1'
#
loop_
_entity.id
_entity.type
_entity.pdbx_description
1 polymer ?
#
loop_
_entity_poly.entity_id
_entity_poly.type
_entity_poly.pdbx_seq_one_letter_code
_entity_poly.pdbx_strand_id
1 'polypeptide(L)'
;MVLKKLISAFLMLSMAVAASAQFRDGASYEDLYDGETISVLKSHVRELSAAHLEGRKAGSEGERIAAEYVTRVLKEYGVDLLSPAGGDIFGIRTAEGDTLTSRNVVGYVQGYDNTLRDRYIVVGARLDNKGTMTMTVDGQPVEKIFYGANGNASGLSIMLELARMVQTNAMMFRRSVLFVAFGASMETYAGSWYFLNRSFKDADNIDAMVNLDMLGTGSDGFYAYTASNADLNALLRTLTGELQPILPEITAAEIYPSDHRAFYDKEIPAIHLTTGRYHEHNTERDTQSILDYENMERELEYIYNCVLALANAK
;
A
#
# COMPACT_ATOMS: atom_id res chain seq x y z
N MET A 1 37.54 -20.39 -40.25
CA MET A 1 36.27 -19.61 -40.37
C MET A 1 35.06 -20.38 -39.86
N VAL A 2 34.98 -21.68 -40.02
CA VAL A 2 33.86 -22.54 -39.56
C VAL A 2 33.78 -22.64 -38.01
N LEU A 3 34.91 -22.76 -37.31
CA LEU A 3 34.98 -22.93 -35.86
C LEU A 3 34.46 -21.68 -35.09
N LYS A 4 34.71 -20.45 -35.58
CA LYS A 4 34.19 -19.21 -34.99
C LYS A 4 32.68 -19.08 -35.14
N LYS A 5 32.07 -19.59 -36.22
CA LYS A 5 30.62 -19.61 -36.42
C LYS A 5 29.92 -20.62 -35.52
N LEU A 6 30.55 -21.75 -35.22
CA LEU A 6 30.03 -22.76 -34.29
C LEU A 6 30.04 -22.27 -32.84
N ILE A 7 31.09 -21.54 -32.41
CA ILE A 7 31.16 -20.95 -31.06
C ILE A 7 30.12 -19.84 -30.87
N SER A 8 29.90 -18.97 -31.89
CA SER A 8 28.86 -17.96 -31.84
C SER A 8 27.44 -18.56 -31.79
N ALA A 9 27.18 -19.63 -32.51
CA ALA A 9 25.88 -20.32 -32.49
C ALA A 9 25.64 -21.02 -31.14
N PHE A 10 26.67 -21.56 -30.51
CA PHE A 10 26.56 -22.18 -29.17
C PHE A 10 26.36 -21.15 -28.08
N LEU A 11 27.00 -19.96 -28.17
CA LEU A 11 26.76 -18.85 -27.23
C LEU A 11 25.34 -18.27 -27.36
N MET A 12 24.82 -18.13 -28.59
CA MET A 12 23.44 -17.66 -28.77
C MET A 12 22.40 -18.69 -28.30
N LEU A 13 22.67 -19.99 -28.45
CA LEU A 13 21.80 -21.04 -27.96
C LEU A 13 21.83 -21.14 -26.43
N SER A 14 22.98 -20.91 -25.79
CA SER A 14 23.09 -20.87 -24.34
C SER A 14 22.43 -19.61 -23.72
N MET A 15 22.44 -18.47 -24.40
CA MET A 15 21.69 -17.29 -23.99
C MET A 15 20.17 -17.46 -24.15
N ALA A 16 19.71 -18.16 -25.19
CA ALA A 16 18.28 -18.47 -25.35
C ALA A 16 17.78 -19.47 -24.30
N VAL A 17 18.60 -20.44 -23.90
CA VAL A 17 18.25 -21.39 -22.81
C VAL A 17 18.31 -20.71 -21.44
N ALA A 18 19.22 -19.74 -21.21
CA ALA A 18 19.26 -18.97 -19.98
C ALA A 18 18.08 -17.99 -19.87
N ALA A 19 17.57 -17.44 -20.97
CA ALA A 19 16.39 -16.59 -20.99
C ALA A 19 15.09 -17.39 -20.73
N SER A 20 15.03 -18.67 -21.13
CA SER A 20 13.88 -19.55 -20.87
C SER A 20 13.85 -20.14 -19.44
N ALA A 21 14.97 -20.06 -18.69
CA ALA A 21 15.05 -20.58 -17.32
C ALA A 21 14.56 -19.58 -16.25
N GLN A 22 14.10 -18.38 -16.63
CA GLN A 22 13.47 -17.40 -15.73
C GLN A 22 11.95 -17.43 -15.72
N PHE A 23 11.32 -18.41 -16.38
CA PHE A 23 9.91 -18.68 -16.12
C PHE A 23 9.79 -19.23 -14.70
N ARG A 24 9.30 -18.39 -13.79
CA ARG A 24 8.97 -18.78 -12.43
C ARG A 24 7.99 -19.95 -12.49
N ASP A 25 8.31 -21.06 -11.80
CA ASP A 25 7.36 -22.12 -11.53
C ASP A 25 6.08 -21.50 -10.93
N GLY A 26 4.97 -21.59 -11.67
CA GLY A 26 3.65 -21.11 -11.24
C GLY A 26 3.07 -19.92 -11.99
N ALA A 27 3.71 -19.41 -13.08
CA ALA A 27 3.06 -18.44 -13.95
C ALA A 27 1.84 -19.07 -14.64
N SER A 28 0.66 -18.49 -14.47
CA SER A 28 -0.54 -18.91 -15.19
C SER A 28 -0.53 -18.37 -16.62
N TYR A 29 -1.39 -18.96 -17.49
CA TYR A 29 -1.53 -18.45 -18.85
C TYR A 29 -2.05 -16.99 -18.87
N GLU A 30 -2.79 -16.59 -17.85
CA GLU A 30 -3.30 -15.23 -17.65
C GLU A 30 -2.14 -14.24 -17.35
N ASP A 31 -1.12 -14.66 -16.60
CA ASP A 31 0.04 -13.82 -16.27
C ASP A 31 0.87 -13.41 -17.51
N LEU A 32 0.71 -14.08 -18.64
CA LEU A 32 1.40 -13.75 -19.91
C LEU A 32 0.82 -12.52 -20.61
N TYR A 33 -0.39 -12.12 -20.27
CA TYR A 33 -1.10 -10.97 -20.85
C TYR A 33 -1.11 -9.74 -19.94
N ASP A 34 -0.74 -9.91 -18.67
CA ASP A 34 -0.66 -8.80 -17.72
C ASP A 34 0.50 -7.86 -18.06
N GLY A 35 0.26 -6.55 -17.94
CA GLY A 35 1.33 -5.55 -17.91
C GLY A 35 2.26 -5.77 -16.71
N GLU A 36 3.44 -5.15 -16.77
CA GLU A 36 4.44 -5.25 -15.67
C GLU A 36 3.84 -4.80 -14.33
N THR A 37 3.10 -3.67 -14.32
CA THR A 37 2.45 -3.13 -13.11
C THR A 37 1.43 -4.10 -12.53
N ILE A 38 0.55 -4.67 -13.35
CA ILE A 38 -0.46 -5.64 -12.92
C ILE A 38 0.21 -6.86 -12.31
N SER A 39 1.25 -7.39 -12.96
CA SER A 39 2.01 -8.55 -12.47
C SER A 39 2.66 -8.28 -11.10
N VAL A 40 3.18 -7.06 -10.89
CA VAL A 40 3.78 -6.64 -9.61
C VAL A 40 2.69 -6.49 -8.53
N LEU A 41 1.57 -5.84 -8.83
CA LEU A 41 0.43 -5.71 -7.91
C LEU A 41 -0.10 -7.09 -7.49
N LYS A 42 -0.30 -8.02 -8.44
CA LYS A 42 -0.68 -9.41 -8.15
C LYS A 42 0.31 -10.10 -7.22
N SER A 43 1.60 -9.89 -7.44
CA SER A 43 2.66 -10.48 -6.60
C SER A 43 2.61 -9.96 -5.17
N HIS A 44 2.44 -8.64 -4.98
CA HIS A 44 2.33 -8.05 -3.65
C HIS A 44 1.07 -8.52 -2.92
N VAL A 45 -0.09 -8.50 -3.58
CA VAL A 45 -1.34 -8.98 -2.98
C VAL A 45 -1.23 -10.44 -2.58
N ARG A 46 -0.67 -11.31 -3.45
CA ARG A 46 -0.49 -12.74 -3.17
C ARG A 46 0.32 -12.97 -1.91
N GLU A 47 1.42 -12.26 -1.76
CA GLU A 47 2.26 -12.38 -0.56
C GLU A 47 1.56 -11.84 0.68
N LEU A 48 1.01 -10.61 0.59
CA LEU A 48 0.40 -9.94 1.73
C LEU A 48 -0.93 -10.56 2.17
N SER A 49 -1.61 -11.35 1.33
CA SER A 49 -2.82 -12.11 1.66
C SER A 49 -2.59 -13.62 1.77
N ALA A 50 -1.33 -14.07 1.85
CA ALA A 50 -1.00 -15.48 1.93
C ALA A 50 -1.45 -16.12 3.26
N ALA A 51 -1.80 -17.41 3.21
CA ALA A 51 -2.31 -18.13 4.37
C ALA A 51 -1.32 -18.19 5.55
N HIS A 52 0.00 -18.23 5.26
CA HIS A 52 1.04 -18.25 6.31
C HIS A 52 1.14 -16.96 7.12
N LEU A 53 0.53 -15.86 6.65
CA LEU A 53 0.42 -14.60 7.41
C LEU A 53 -0.78 -14.61 8.38
N GLU A 54 -1.59 -15.66 8.38
CA GLU A 54 -2.71 -15.85 9.31
C GLU A 54 -3.61 -14.61 9.45
N GLY A 55 -3.78 -13.87 8.34
CA GLY A 55 -4.59 -12.64 8.29
C GLY A 55 -3.99 -11.45 9.02
N ARG A 56 -2.70 -11.42 9.28
CA ARG A 56 -1.91 -10.26 9.75
C ARG A 56 -2.50 -9.54 10.96
N LYS A 57 -3.03 -10.27 11.96
CA LYS A 57 -3.58 -9.63 13.16
C LYS A 57 -2.49 -8.81 13.87
N ALA A 58 -2.85 -7.62 14.35
CA ALA A 58 -1.96 -6.78 15.14
C ALA A 58 -1.29 -7.57 16.28
N GLY A 59 0.03 -7.48 16.39
CA GLY A 59 0.83 -8.20 17.37
C GLY A 59 1.13 -9.67 17.03
N SER A 60 0.62 -10.19 15.91
CA SER A 60 0.89 -11.57 15.49
C SER A 60 2.20 -11.71 14.72
N GLU A 61 2.62 -12.97 14.58
CA GLU A 61 3.75 -13.33 13.71
C GLU A 61 3.45 -12.97 12.23
N GLY A 62 2.20 -13.11 11.80
CA GLY A 62 1.79 -12.73 10.45
C GLY A 62 1.95 -11.23 10.17
N GLU A 63 1.62 -10.36 11.11
CA GLU A 63 1.91 -8.92 11.00
C GLU A 63 3.43 -8.66 10.92
N ARG A 64 4.21 -9.35 11.75
CA ARG A 64 5.67 -9.21 11.75
C ARG A 64 6.28 -9.57 10.39
N ILE A 65 5.89 -10.70 9.82
CA ILE A 65 6.35 -11.16 8.51
C ILE A 65 5.89 -10.18 7.40
N ALA A 66 4.66 -9.69 7.45
CA ALA A 66 4.17 -8.68 6.51
C ALA A 66 4.99 -7.38 6.58
N ALA A 67 5.34 -6.91 7.79
CA ALA A 67 6.21 -5.74 7.96
C ALA A 67 7.62 -5.96 7.40
N GLU A 68 8.18 -7.15 7.57
CA GLU A 68 9.47 -7.52 6.98
C GLU A 68 9.42 -7.56 5.46
N TYR A 69 8.31 -8.08 4.91
CA TYR A 69 8.06 -8.05 3.47
C TYR A 69 8.05 -6.61 2.94
N VAL A 70 7.23 -5.73 3.53
CA VAL A 70 7.16 -4.30 3.15
C VAL A 70 8.54 -3.63 3.26
N THR A 71 9.25 -3.87 4.36
CA THR A 71 10.61 -3.34 4.59
C THR A 71 11.58 -3.78 3.49
N ARG A 72 11.55 -5.06 3.12
CA ARG A 72 12.41 -5.62 2.08
C ARG A 72 12.11 -5.01 0.71
N VAL A 73 10.83 -4.94 0.34
CA VAL A 73 10.40 -4.39 -0.96
C VAL A 73 10.79 -2.91 -1.09
N LEU A 74 10.56 -2.08 -0.05
CA LEU A 74 10.98 -0.67 -0.07
C LEU A 74 12.49 -0.53 -0.29
N LYS A 75 13.30 -1.38 0.37
CA LYS A 75 14.77 -1.39 0.16
C LYS A 75 15.15 -1.82 -1.26
N GLU A 76 14.50 -2.84 -1.80
CA GLU A 76 14.74 -3.33 -3.17
C GLU A 76 14.44 -2.24 -4.21
N TYR A 77 13.47 -1.37 -3.93
CA TYR A 77 13.15 -0.20 -4.75
C TYR A 77 14.08 1.01 -4.52
N GLY A 78 15.03 0.90 -3.59
CA GLY A 78 15.98 1.98 -3.27
C GLY A 78 15.36 3.10 -2.40
N VAL A 79 14.23 2.83 -1.76
CA VAL A 79 13.60 3.76 -0.82
C VAL A 79 14.32 3.69 0.52
N ASP A 80 14.70 4.84 1.06
CA ASP A 80 15.31 4.94 2.38
C ASP A 80 14.29 4.56 3.48
N LEU A 81 14.78 3.98 4.57
CA LEU A 81 13.93 3.63 5.71
C LEU A 81 14.20 4.55 6.89
N LEU A 82 13.14 5.15 7.43
CA LEU A 82 13.18 5.89 8.69
C LEU A 82 12.89 4.99 9.90
N SER A 83 12.21 3.85 9.69
CA SER A 83 12.01 2.83 10.72
C SER A 83 13.19 1.86 10.77
N PRO A 84 13.48 1.26 11.96
CA PRO A 84 14.44 0.15 12.07
C PRO A 84 14.07 -1.04 11.17
N ALA A 85 15.04 -1.93 10.94
CA ALA A 85 14.75 -3.22 10.31
C ALA A 85 13.72 -3.99 11.15
N GLY A 86 12.59 -4.36 10.56
CA GLY A 86 11.47 -4.99 11.27
C GLY A 86 10.41 -4.01 11.78
N GLY A 87 10.52 -2.73 11.44
CA GLY A 87 9.56 -1.68 11.74
C GLY A 87 9.82 -0.91 13.02
N ASP A 88 9.07 0.18 13.19
CA ASP A 88 9.04 1.00 14.40
C ASP A 88 8.02 0.41 15.38
N ILE A 89 8.52 -0.22 16.44
CA ILE A 89 7.75 -1.06 17.36
C ILE A 89 7.11 -0.23 18.46
N PHE A 90 5.82 -0.48 18.73
CA PHE A 90 5.08 0.17 19.81
C PHE A 90 4.15 -0.81 20.53
N GLY A 91 3.83 -0.47 21.80
CA GLY A 91 2.89 -1.23 22.61
C GLY A 91 1.51 -0.58 22.63
N ILE A 92 0.46 -1.41 22.57
CA ILE A 92 -0.93 -1.01 22.69
C ILE A 92 -1.55 -1.75 23.85
N ARG A 93 -2.28 -1.04 24.71
CA ARG A 93 -3.08 -1.67 25.74
C ARG A 93 -4.45 -2.02 25.19
N THR A 94 -4.82 -3.28 25.21
CA THR A 94 -6.12 -3.75 24.75
C THR A 94 -7.22 -3.41 25.76
N ALA A 95 -8.48 -3.51 25.36
CA ALA A 95 -9.63 -3.30 26.25
C ALA A 95 -9.65 -4.31 27.40
N GLU A 96 -9.12 -5.50 27.20
CA GLU A 96 -8.99 -6.59 28.19
C GLU A 96 -7.85 -6.34 29.18
N GLY A 97 -7.00 -5.33 28.93
CA GLY A 97 -5.87 -4.94 29.80
C GLY A 97 -4.54 -5.58 29.44
N ASP A 98 -4.51 -6.42 28.42
CA ASP A 98 -3.28 -6.99 27.87
C ASP A 98 -2.50 -5.96 27.05
N THR A 99 -1.25 -6.26 26.74
CA THR A 99 -0.42 -5.43 25.87
C THR A 99 -0.11 -6.17 24.57
N LEU A 100 -0.55 -5.61 23.45
CA LEU A 100 -0.10 -6.01 22.12
C LEU A 100 1.16 -5.26 21.73
N THR A 101 2.01 -5.87 20.93
CA THR A 101 3.18 -5.21 20.32
C THR A 101 3.00 -5.19 18.81
N SER A 102 2.77 -4.01 18.24
CA SER A 102 2.63 -3.80 16.80
C SER A 102 3.77 -2.92 16.26
N ARG A 103 3.74 -2.59 14.96
CA ARG A 103 4.82 -1.86 14.30
C ARG A 103 4.36 -1.10 13.08
N ASN A 104 5.00 0.06 12.83
CA ASN A 104 4.89 0.77 11.56
C ASN A 104 6.14 0.52 10.72
N VAL A 105 6.00 0.48 9.39
CA VAL A 105 7.14 0.55 8.47
C VAL A 105 7.10 1.89 7.77
N VAL A 106 8.21 2.65 7.82
CA VAL A 106 8.29 4.01 7.29
C VAL A 106 9.39 4.09 6.23
N GLY A 107 8.99 4.24 4.98
CA GLY A 107 9.86 4.56 3.86
C GLY A 107 9.93 6.06 3.61
N TYR A 108 11.03 6.52 2.99
CA TYR A 108 11.30 7.92 2.74
C TYR A 108 11.94 8.13 1.38
N VAL A 109 11.37 9.05 0.61
CA VAL A 109 11.96 9.56 -0.63
C VAL A 109 12.14 11.05 -0.50
N GLN A 110 13.40 11.52 -0.59
CA GLN A 110 13.72 12.93 -0.43
C GLN A 110 13.29 13.76 -1.63
N GLY A 111 12.61 14.88 -1.38
CA GLY A 111 12.29 15.88 -2.39
C GLY A 111 13.52 16.64 -2.88
N TYR A 112 13.48 17.14 -4.12
CA TYR A 112 14.63 17.83 -4.71
C TYR A 112 14.74 19.32 -4.32
N ASP A 113 13.66 19.95 -3.86
CA ASP A 113 13.63 21.39 -3.58
C ASP A 113 14.24 21.69 -2.20
N ASN A 114 15.32 22.44 -2.16
CA ASN A 114 16.03 22.75 -0.93
C ASN A 114 15.21 23.53 0.11
N THR A 115 14.09 24.15 -0.29
CA THR A 115 13.20 24.90 0.60
C THR A 115 11.98 24.09 1.05
N LEU A 116 11.62 23.03 0.32
CA LEU A 116 10.43 22.21 0.57
C LEU A 116 10.74 20.74 0.91
N ARG A 117 11.99 20.29 0.78
CA ARG A 117 12.33 18.88 1.05
C ARG A 117 12.15 18.47 2.51
N ASP A 118 12.09 19.44 3.43
CA ASP A 118 11.81 19.19 4.85
C ASP A 118 10.31 19.35 5.17
N ARG A 119 9.48 19.43 4.13
CA ARG A 119 8.01 19.32 4.18
C ARG A 119 7.61 17.98 3.59
N TYR A 120 6.57 17.37 4.13
CA TYR A 120 6.26 15.97 3.85
C TYR A 120 4.84 15.77 3.31
N ILE A 121 4.73 14.89 2.31
CA ILE A 121 3.47 14.26 1.94
C ILE A 121 3.53 12.82 2.45
N VAL A 122 2.54 12.40 3.24
CA VAL A 122 2.44 11.02 3.74
C VAL A 122 1.53 10.23 2.84
N VAL A 123 1.99 9.08 2.38
CA VAL A 123 1.15 8.03 1.77
C VAL A 123 1.05 6.89 2.77
N GLY A 124 -0.14 6.62 3.25
CA GLY A 124 -0.37 5.62 4.29
C GLY A 124 -1.28 4.48 3.84
N ALA A 125 -0.99 3.28 4.30
CA ALA A 125 -1.84 2.11 4.13
C ALA A 125 -1.81 1.23 5.38
N ARG A 126 -2.94 0.61 5.72
CA ARG A 126 -3.07 -0.29 6.85
C ARG A 126 -2.30 -1.60 6.60
N LEU A 127 -1.46 -2.01 7.56
CA LEU A 127 -0.67 -3.23 7.52
C LEU A 127 -1.42 -4.45 8.06
N ASP A 128 -2.07 -4.28 9.21
CA ASP A 128 -2.78 -5.34 9.91
C ASP A 128 -4.18 -5.60 9.36
N ASN A 129 -4.74 -6.74 9.74
CA ASN A 129 -6.11 -7.12 9.48
C ASN A 129 -6.63 -8.01 10.64
N LYS A 130 -7.77 -8.68 10.47
CA LYS A 130 -8.48 -9.41 11.53
C LYS A 130 -7.77 -10.65 12.08
N GLY A 131 -6.87 -11.24 11.34
CA GLY A 131 -6.20 -12.47 11.76
C GLY A 131 -7.03 -13.73 11.50
N THR A 132 -7.04 -14.64 12.45
CA THR A 132 -7.85 -15.87 12.44
C THR A 132 -8.98 -15.79 13.45
N MET A 133 -10.02 -16.57 13.22
CA MET A 133 -11.15 -16.72 14.14
C MET A 133 -11.67 -18.17 14.12
N THR A 134 -11.91 -18.75 15.27
CA THR A 134 -12.59 -20.04 15.37
C THR A 134 -14.10 -19.81 15.21
N MET A 135 -14.69 -20.46 14.21
CA MET A 135 -16.13 -20.45 13.93
C MET A 135 -16.69 -21.86 14.07
N THR A 136 -17.95 -21.99 14.50
CA THR A 136 -18.62 -23.29 14.52
C THR A 136 -19.27 -23.54 13.16
N VAL A 137 -18.82 -24.60 12.48
CA VAL A 137 -19.39 -25.08 11.22
C VAL A 137 -19.87 -26.50 11.43
N ASP A 138 -21.16 -26.76 11.21
CA ASP A 138 -21.79 -28.09 11.45
C ASP A 138 -21.52 -28.67 12.83
N GLY A 139 -21.49 -27.81 13.87
CA GLY A 139 -21.24 -28.19 15.24
C GLY A 139 -19.78 -28.47 15.61
N GLN A 140 -18.84 -28.27 14.66
CA GLN A 140 -17.40 -28.43 14.88
C GLN A 140 -16.67 -27.08 14.85
N PRO A 141 -15.67 -26.87 15.70
CA PRO A 141 -14.84 -25.68 15.64
C PRO A 141 -13.93 -25.74 14.40
N VAL A 142 -14.01 -24.73 13.56
CA VAL A 142 -13.17 -24.56 12.35
C VAL A 142 -12.46 -23.21 12.46
N GLU A 143 -11.15 -23.22 12.33
CA GLU A 143 -10.38 -21.98 12.22
C GLU A 143 -10.52 -21.40 10.82
N LYS A 144 -10.87 -20.12 10.75
CA LYS A 144 -11.00 -19.34 9.52
C LYS A 144 -9.95 -18.23 9.49
N ILE A 145 -9.27 -18.09 8.36
CA ILE A 145 -8.31 -17.03 8.10
C ILE A 145 -9.02 -15.88 7.38
N PHE A 146 -8.89 -14.67 7.89
CA PHE A 146 -9.35 -13.44 7.24
C PHE A 146 -8.19 -12.89 6.41
N TYR A 147 -8.07 -13.32 5.18
CA TYR A 147 -6.91 -13.02 4.31
C TYR A 147 -6.69 -11.53 4.09
N GLY A 148 -7.77 -10.73 3.97
CA GLY A 148 -7.69 -9.30 3.80
C GLY A 148 -6.98 -8.89 2.53
N ALA A 149 -7.35 -9.50 1.39
CA ALA A 149 -6.78 -9.17 0.10
C ALA A 149 -7.16 -7.74 -0.32
N ASN A 150 -8.45 -7.40 -0.26
CA ASN A 150 -8.87 -6.01 -0.41
C ASN A 150 -8.72 -5.19 0.87
N GLY A 151 -8.86 -5.81 2.02
CA GLY A 151 -8.77 -5.13 3.31
C GLY A 151 -7.54 -5.52 4.15
N ASN A 152 -6.29 -5.11 3.86
CA ASN A 152 -5.86 -4.02 2.98
C ASN A 152 -4.58 -4.38 2.18
N ALA A 153 -4.41 -5.64 1.72
CA ALA A 153 -3.26 -5.96 0.88
C ALA A 153 -3.30 -5.18 -0.45
N SER A 154 -4.48 -4.81 -0.96
CA SER A 154 -4.65 -3.96 -2.14
C SER A 154 -4.01 -2.57 -1.95
N GLY A 155 -4.37 -1.86 -0.89
CA GLY A 155 -3.80 -0.54 -0.59
C GLY A 155 -2.30 -0.58 -0.31
N LEU A 156 -1.81 -1.62 0.40
CA LEU A 156 -0.38 -1.84 0.61
C LEU A 156 0.36 -2.09 -0.71
N SER A 157 -0.23 -2.86 -1.63
CA SER A 157 0.38 -3.17 -2.93
C SER A 157 0.50 -1.92 -3.79
N ILE A 158 -0.54 -1.08 -3.82
CA ILE A 158 -0.52 0.22 -4.50
C ILE A 158 0.52 1.14 -3.84
N MET A 159 0.59 1.20 -2.51
CA MET A 159 1.59 2.01 -1.81
C MET A 159 3.03 1.60 -2.17
N LEU A 160 3.31 0.30 -2.24
CA LEU A 160 4.64 -0.21 -2.58
C LEU A 160 5.04 0.15 -4.01
N GLU A 161 4.14 -0.06 -4.97
CA GLU A 161 4.42 0.26 -6.37
C GLU A 161 4.50 1.78 -6.58
N LEU A 162 3.67 2.56 -5.89
CA LEU A 162 3.78 4.01 -5.85
C LEU A 162 5.14 4.46 -5.29
N ALA A 163 5.66 3.81 -4.25
CA ALA A 163 6.97 4.11 -3.69
C ALA A 163 8.09 3.88 -4.71
N ARG A 164 8.01 2.81 -5.52
CA ARG A 164 8.93 2.57 -6.64
C ARG A 164 8.85 3.69 -7.68
N MET A 165 7.64 4.08 -8.08
CA MET A 165 7.42 5.15 -9.08
C MET A 165 7.96 6.50 -8.59
N VAL A 166 7.70 6.86 -7.34
CA VAL A 166 8.18 8.12 -6.73
C VAL A 166 9.70 8.09 -6.60
N GLN A 167 10.30 6.98 -6.16
CA GLN A 167 11.76 6.85 -6.06
C GLN A 167 12.43 6.98 -7.44
N THR A 168 11.87 6.32 -8.46
CA THR A 168 12.38 6.40 -9.83
C THR A 168 12.33 7.83 -10.38
N ASN A 169 11.30 8.60 -9.99
CA ASN A 169 11.04 9.95 -10.47
C ASN A 169 11.28 11.03 -9.38
N ALA A 170 12.15 10.78 -8.39
CA ALA A 170 12.31 11.64 -7.21
C ALA A 170 12.57 13.13 -7.57
N MET A 171 13.24 13.39 -8.70
CA MET A 171 13.50 14.75 -9.18
C MET A 171 12.24 15.49 -9.69
N MET A 172 11.07 14.88 -9.69
CA MET A 172 9.81 15.54 -10.01
C MET A 172 9.08 16.03 -8.74
N PHE A 173 9.48 15.58 -7.55
CA PHE A 173 8.81 15.87 -6.29
C PHE A 173 9.58 16.94 -5.51
N ARG A 174 8.98 18.11 -5.28
CA ARG A 174 9.61 19.18 -4.52
C ARG A 174 9.68 18.86 -3.03
N ARG A 175 8.55 18.37 -2.46
CA ARG A 175 8.46 17.88 -1.07
C ARG A 175 8.89 16.42 -1.00
N SER A 176 9.35 16.03 0.16
CA SER A 176 9.63 14.62 0.45
C SER A 176 8.34 13.83 0.61
N VAL A 177 8.41 12.55 0.27
CA VAL A 177 7.28 11.62 0.39
C VAL A 177 7.61 10.53 1.40
N LEU A 178 6.73 10.33 2.37
CA LEU A 178 6.79 9.25 3.35
C LEU A 178 5.78 8.17 2.97
N PHE A 179 6.22 6.92 2.95
CA PHE A 179 5.38 5.74 2.74
C PHE A 179 5.25 4.98 4.05
N VAL A 180 4.05 4.93 4.61
CA VAL A 180 3.85 4.38 5.95
C VAL A 180 2.86 3.22 5.91
N ALA A 181 3.35 2.01 6.20
CA ALA A 181 2.49 0.89 6.50
C ALA A 181 2.15 0.93 8.00
N PHE A 182 0.91 1.27 8.33
CA PHE A 182 0.44 1.42 9.71
C PHE A 182 0.02 0.08 10.29
N GLY A 183 0.65 -0.33 11.39
CA GLY A 183 0.21 -1.48 12.17
C GLY A 183 -0.89 -1.11 13.16
N ALA A 184 -1.62 -2.11 13.62
CA ALA A 184 -2.71 -1.96 14.60
C ALA A 184 -3.76 -0.90 14.22
N SER A 185 -4.05 -0.76 12.95
CA SER A 185 -5.14 0.09 12.47
C SER A 185 -6.50 -0.46 12.89
N MET A 186 -6.63 -1.81 13.02
CA MET A 186 -7.83 -2.46 13.56
C MET A 186 -8.03 -2.17 15.06
N GLU A 187 -7.02 -1.71 15.75
CA GLU A 187 -7.02 -1.28 17.17
C GLU A 187 -7.13 0.25 17.27
N THR A 188 -8.20 0.80 16.69
CA THR A 188 -8.49 2.24 16.70
C THR A 188 -7.38 3.14 16.14
N TYR A 189 -6.77 2.69 15.02
CA TYR A 189 -5.73 3.46 14.30
C TYR A 189 -4.51 3.76 15.16
N ALA A 190 -4.13 2.82 16.04
CA ALA A 190 -3.07 3.03 17.01
C ALA A 190 -1.71 3.30 16.35
N GLY A 191 -1.44 2.68 15.19
CA GLY A 191 -0.19 2.90 14.44
C GLY A 191 -0.06 4.32 13.90
N SER A 192 -1.07 4.85 13.24
CA SER A 192 -1.07 6.22 12.74
C SER A 192 -1.04 7.24 13.87
N TRP A 193 -1.77 6.99 14.98
CA TRP A 193 -1.65 7.82 16.17
C TRP A 193 -0.23 7.81 16.76
N TYR A 194 0.40 6.63 16.89
CA TYR A 194 1.76 6.49 17.41
C TYR A 194 2.77 7.20 16.49
N PHE A 195 2.65 7.03 15.18
CA PHE A 195 3.48 7.71 14.20
C PHE A 195 3.48 9.22 14.42
N LEU A 196 2.29 9.83 14.48
CA LEU A 196 2.14 11.28 14.60
C LEU A 196 2.52 11.85 15.96
N ASN A 197 2.35 11.08 17.04
CA ASN A 197 2.48 11.63 18.40
C ASN A 197 3.75 11.19 19.13
N ARG A 198 4.46 10.16 18.62
CA ARG A 198 5.59 9.57 19.33
C ARG A 198 6.82 9.31 18.47
N SER A 199 6.61 8.82 17.24
CA SER A 199 7.68 8.30 16.40
C SER A 199 8.26 9.35 15.47
N PHE A 200 7.42 10.00 14.67
CA PHE A 200 7.87 10.97 13.68
C PHE A 200 7.97 12.38 14.31
N LYS A 201 9.20 12.85 14.51
CA LYS A 201 9.45 14.12 15.24
C LYS A 201 9.03 15.36 14.46
N ASP A 202 9.02 15.26 13.13
CA ASP A 202 8.72 16.38 12.24
C ASP A 202 7.25 16.36 11.78
N ALA A 203 6.35 15.83 12.61
CA ALA A 203 4.92 15.71 12.28
C ALA A 203 4.26 17.05 11.93
N ASP A 204 4.73 18.15 12.52
CA ASP A 204 4.27 19.53 12.22
C ASP A 204 4.67 20.01 10.81
N ASN A 205 5.59 19.30 10.15
CA ASN A 205 6.00 19.58 8.78
C ASN A 205 5.24 18.71 7.74
N ILE A 206 4.25 17.94 8.15
CA ILE A 206 3.40 17.19 7.22
C ILE A 206 2.36 18.15 6.63
N ASP A 207 2.41 18.34 5.31
CA ASP A 207 1.47 19.21 4.59
C ASP A 207 0.16 18.52 4.23
N ALA A 208 0.22 17.22 3.92
CA ALA A 208 -0.96 16.42 3.63
C ALA A 208 -0.68 14.91 3.76
N MET A 209 -1.77 14.14 3.90
CA MET A 209 -1.76 12.70 3.83
C MET A 209 -2.67 12.18 2.71
N VAL A 210 -2.25 11.11 2.05
CA VAL A 210 -3.08 10.27 1.17
C VAL A 210 -3.18 8.89 1.81
N ASN A 211 -4.37 8.52 2.25
CA ASN A 211 -4.66 7.23 2.86
C ASN A 211 -5.24 6.25 1.83
N LEU A 212 -4.66 5.08 1.74
CA LEU A 212 -5.02 4.02 0.79
C LEU A 212 -5.63 2.84 1.53
N ASP A 213 -6.94 2.64 1.39
CA ASP A 213 -7.61 1.54 2.06
C ASP A 213 -8.74 0.95 1.20
N MET A 214 -8.66 -0.37 0.93
CA MET A 214 -9.61 -1.10 0.11
C MET A 214 -9.71 -0.56 -1.33
N LEU A 215 -8.64 -0.72 -2.10
CA LEU A 215 -8.49 -0.23 -3.47
C LEU A 215 -8.46 -1.39 -4.50
N GLY A 216 -9.22 -2.44 -4.28
CA GLY A 216 -9.10 -3.63 -5.14
C GLY A 216 -10.38 -4.08 -5.81
N THR A 217 -11.56 -3.63 -5.41
CA THR A 217 -12.81 -4.21 -5.93
C THR A 217 -13.45 -3.42 -7.08
N GLY A 218 -13.18 -2.14 -7.23
CA GLY A 218 -13.58 -1.32 -8.40
C GLY A 218 -15.06 -1.32 -8.83
N SER A 219 -15.85 -2.32 -8.40
CA SER A 219 -17.22 -2.53 -8.87
C SER A 219 -18.23 -1.50 -8.37
N ASP A 220 -17.97 -0.90 -7.20
CA ASP A 220 -18.90 0.03 -6.53
C ASP A 220 -18.46 1.49 -6.67
N GLY A 221 -17.32 1.74 -7.30
CA GLY A 221 -16.80 3.08 -7.56
C GLY A 221 -15.40 3.29 -6.98
N PHE A 222 -14.88 4.50 -7.20
CA PHE A 222 -13.65 4.99 -6.62
C PHE A 222 -13.94 6.34 -5.96
N TYR A 223 -13.57 6.51 -4.71
CA TYR A 223 -14.01 7.64 -3.87
C TYR A 223 -12.84 8.36 -3.23
N ALA A 224 -12.95 9.68 -3.13
CA ALA A 224 -12.05 10.55 -2.39
C ALA A 224 -12.81 11.29 -1.29
N TYR A 225 -12.46 11.08 -0.03
CA TYR A 225 -12.98 11.80 1.11
C TYR A 225 -11.91 12.72 1.69
N THR A 226 -12.24 14.00 1.89
CA THR A 226 -11.31 15.05 2.33
C THR A 226 -11.78 15.79 3.57
N ALA A 227 -12.79 15.29 4.28
CA ALA A 227 -13.50 16.01 5.35
C ALA A 227 -13.96 17.41 4.92
N SER A 228 -14.34 17.57 3.64
CA SER A 228 -14.74 18.85 3.03
C SER A 228 -13.64 19.92 3.01
N ASN A 229 -12.36 19.52 3.10
CA ASN A 229 -11.24 20.46 2.99
C ASN A 229 -11.24 21.15 1.62
N ALA A 230 -11.32 22.49 1.62
CA ALA A 230 -11.51 23.27 0.40
C ALA A 230 -10.30 23.20 -0.54
N ASP A 231 -9.08 23.23 0.01
CA ASP A 231 -7.84 23.24 -0.76
C ASP A 231 -7.59 21.87 -1.41
N LEU A 232 -7.81 20.78 -0.66
CA LEU A 232 -7.72 19.43 -1.21
C LEU A 232 -8.79 19.20 -2.29
N ASN A 233 -10.03 19.64 -2.05
CA ASN A 233 -11.09 19.55 -3.06
C ASN A 233 -10.77 20.37 -4.33
N ALA A 234 -10.15 21.54 -4.18
CA ALA A 234 -9.71 22.34 -5.31
C ALA A 234 -8.59 21.64 -6.10
N LEU A 235 -7.60 21.04 -5.41
CA LEU A 235 -6.54 20.26 -6.02
C LEU A 235 -7.11 19.06 -6.80
N LEU A 236 -7.97 18.26 -6.19
CA LEU A 236 -8.60 17.12 -6.86
C LEU A 236 -9.40 17.52 -8.10
N ARG A 237 -10.12 18.65 -8.05
CA ARG A 237 -10.82 19.19 -9.21
C ARG A 237 -9.88 19.67 -10.31
N THR A 238 -8.70 20.17 -9.97
CA THR A 238 -7.69 20.53 -10.97
C THR A 238 -7.24 19.30 -11.74
N LEU A 239 -7.03 18.17 -11.06
CA LEU A 239 -6.68 16.90 -11.69
C LEU A 239 -7.79 16.38 -12.63
N THR A 240 -9.06 16.72 -12.40
CA THR A 240 -10.15 16.33 -13.33
C THR A 240 -10.09 17.02 -14.67
N GLY A 241 -9.39 18.15 -14.76
CA GLY A 241 -9.15 18.87 -16.03
C GLY A 241 -8.02 18.26 -16.87
N GLU A 242 -7.27 17.34 -16.34
CA GLU A 242 -6.19 16.63 -17.00
C GLU A 242 -6.65 15.26 -17.48
N LEU A 243 -5.92 14.65 -18.41
CA LEU A 243 -6.20 13.27 -18.84
C LEU A 243 -5.81 12.31 -17.72
N GLN A 244 -6.81 11.69 -17.08
CA GLN A 244 -6.63 10.73 -16.02
C GLN A 244 -7.23 9.36 -16.42
N PRO A 245 -6.62 8.22 -16.01
CA PRO A 245 -7.14 6.90 -16.36
C PRO A 245 -8.44 6.57 -15.62
N ILE A 246 -8.63 7.15 -14.43
CA ILE A 246 -9.84 7.07 -13.61
C ILE A 246 -9.95 8.32 -12.73
N LEU A 247 -11.17 8.67 -12.34
CA LEU A 247 -11.43 9.81 -11.46
C LEU A 247 -12.23 9.36 -10.24
N PRO A 248 -11.81 9.75 -9.01
CA PRO A 248 -12.62 9.48 -7.84
C PRO A 248 -13.83 10.41 -7.76
N GLU A 249 -14.92 9.91 -7.23
CA GLU A 249 -16.01 10.74 -6.73
C GLU A 249 -15.58 11.42 -5.43
N ILE A 250 -15.61 12.76 -5.39
CA ILE A 250 -15.31 13.51 -4.16
C ILE A 250 -16.54 13.47 -3.27
N THR A 251 -16.46 12.75 -2.16
CA THR A 251 -17.58 12.55 -1.25
C THR A 251 -17.53 13.52 -0.06
N ALA A 252 -18.71 13.98 0.41
CA ALA A 252 -18.84 14.74 1.65
C ALA A 252 -18.97 13.84 2.89
N ALA A 253 -19.38 12.58 2.70
CA ALA A 253 -19.53 11.60 3.76
C ALA A 253 -18.36 10.61 3.75
N GLU A 254 -17.83 10.31 4.93
CA GLU A 254 -16.83 9.28 5.10
C GLU A 254 -17.46 7.89 4.87
N ILE A 255 -17.04 7.19 3.83
CA ILE A 255 -17.58 5.88 3.49
C ILE A 255 -17.10 4.82 4.49
N TYR A 256 -15.81 4.93 4.85
CA TYR A 256 -15.16 4.00 5.76
C TYR A 256 -14.06 4.72 6.57
N PRO A 257 -14.07 4.61 7.92
CA PRO A 257 -13.03 5.21 8.75
C PRO A 257 -11.73 4.40 8.66
N SER A 258 -10.59 5.12 8.59
CA SER A 258 -9.26 4.51 8.49
C SER A 258 -8.21 5.44 9.13
N ASP A 259 -6.93 5.17 8.90
CA ASP A 259 -5.78 5.87 9.51
C ASP A 259 -5.73 7.39 9.25
N HIS A 260 -6.42 7.89 8.21
CA HIS A 260 -6.54 9.33 7.94
C HIS A 260 -7.17 10.12 9.11
N ARG A 261 -7.97 9.45 9.96
CA ARG A 261 -8.58 10.11 11.13
C ARG A 261 -7.56 10.63 12.13
N ALA A 262 -6.47 9.89 12.36
CA ALA A 262 -5.39 10.35 13.24
C ALA A 262 -4.73 11.65 12.74
N PHE A 263 -4.72 11.88 11.41
CA PHE A 263 -4.22 13.10 10.79
C PHE A 263 -5.23 14.24 10.96
N TYR A 264 -6.52 13.99 10.76
CA TYR A 264 -7.57 15.01 11.03
C TYR A 264 -7.56 15.49 12.48
N ASP A 265 -7.37 14.58 13.43
CA ASP A 265 -7.28 14.92 14.86
C ASP A 265 -6.11 15.86 15.18
N LYS A 266 -5.10 15.90 14.29
CA LYS A 266 -3.97 16.83 14.33
C LYS A 266 -4.08 18.00 13.35
N GLU A 267 -5.25 18.22 12.78
CA GLU A 267 -5.51 19.28 11.80
C GLU A 267 -4.63 19.16 10.52
N ILE A 268 -4.08 17.97 10.25
CA ILE A 268 -3.33 17.70 9.02
C ILE A 268 -4.34 17.32 7.92
N PRO A 269 -4.35 18.04 6.77
CA PRO A 269 -5.20 17.72 5.65
C PRO A 269 -4.97 16.30 5.15
N ALA A 270 -6.04 15.52 4.92
CA ALA A 270 -5.90 14.16 4.43
C ALA A 270 -6.94 13.86 3.33
N ILE A 271 -6.51 13.05 2.36
CA ILE A 271 -7.36 12.45 1.33
C ILE A 271 -7.45 10.97 1.64
N HIS A 272 -8.64 10.47 1.89
CA HIS A 272 -8.88 9.03 1.99
C HIS A 272 -9.43 8.51 0.67
N LEU A 273 -8.67 7.63 0.02
CA LEU A 273 -9.01 6.97 -1.23
C LEU A 273 -9.42 5.53 -0.98
N THR A 274 -10.57 5.13 -1.53
CA THR A 274 -11.14 3.79 -1.34
C THR A 274 -12.10 3.45 -2.47
N THR A 275 -12.28 2.16 -2.77
CA THR A 275 -13.38 1.67 -3.61
C THR A 275 -14.66 1.41 -2.82
N GLY A 276 -14.62 1.65 -1.50
CA GLY A 276 -15.78 1.51 -0.64
C GLY A 276 -15.93 0.12 -0.03
N ARG A 277 -17.12 -0.15 0.52
CA ARG A 277 -17.44 -1.45 1.11
C ARG A 277 -17.83 -2.44 0.03
N TYR A 278 -17.45 -3.68 0.21
CA TYR A 278 -17.73 -4.81 -0.67
C TYR A 278 -18.31 -5.98 0.13
N HIS A 279 -18.90 -6.96 -0.57
CA HIS A 279 -19.65 -8.05 0.06
C HIS A 279 -18.77 -8.95 0.93
N GLU A 280 -17.53 -9.21 0.52
CA GLU A 280 -16.57 -10.06 1.21
C GLU A 280 -15.82 -9.36 2.34
N HIS A 281 -16.09 -8.07 2.56
CA HIS A 281 -15.41 -7.26 3.58
C HIS A 281 -15.46 -7.94 4.95
N ASN A 282 -14.29 -8.09 5.55
CA ASN A 282 -14.14 -8.70 6.86
C ASN A 282 -14.64 -10.16 6.94
N THR A 283 -14.57 -10.91 5.85
CA THR A 283 -14.86 -12.35 5.79
C THR A 283 -13.65 -13.13 5.32
N GLU A 284 -13.67 -14.47 5.46
CA GLU A 284 -12.66 -15.37 4.92
C GLU A 284 -12.65 -15.43 3.39
N ARG A 285 -13.64 -14.82 2.71
CA ARG A 285 -13.73 -14.74 1.26
C ARG A 285 -13.04 -13.53 0.66
N ASP A 286 -12.52 -12.62 1.50
CA ASP A 286 -11.68 -11.51 1.05
C ASP A 286 -10.31 -12.02 0.60
N THR A 287 -10.28 -12.58 -0.61
CA THR A 287 -9.13 -13.23 -1.24
C THR A 287 -8.73 -12.51 -2.52
N GLN A 288 -7.53 -12.77 -3.02
CA GLN A 288 -7.02 -12.15 -4.26
C GLN A 288 -7.92 -12.33 -5.49
N SER A 289 -8.80 -13.34 -5.51
CA SER A 289 -9.68 -13.63 -6.65
C SER A 289 -10.82 -12.63 -6.84
N ILE A 290 -11.11 -11.78 -5.85
CA ILE A 290 -12.15 -10.74 -5.95
C ILE A 290 -11.59 -9.41 -6.47
N LEU A 291 -10.27 -9.30 -6.68
CA LEU A 291 -9.64 -8.03 -7.03
C LEU A 291 -9.64 -7.78 -8.54
N ASP A 292 -9.89 -6.53 -8.90
CA ASP A 292 -9.79 -5.98 -10.24
C ASP A 292 -8.45 -5.26 -10.42
N TYR A 293 -7.44 -5.99 -10.86
CA TYR A 293 -6.08 -5.47 -11.01
C TYR A 293 -5.93 -4.42 -12.11
N GLU A 294 -6.79 -4.43 -13.13
CA GLU A 294 -6.79 -3.37 -14.15
C GLU A 294 -7.27 -2.04 -13.55
N ASN A 295 -8.29 -2.07 -12.70
CA ASN A 295 -8.70 -0.88 -11.97
C ASN A 295 -7.64 -0.44 -10.95
N MET A 296 -7.00 -1.37 -10.24
CA MET A 296 -5.90 -1.05 -9.31
C MET A 296 -4.75 -0.34 -10.03
N GLU A 297 -4.41 -0.72 -11.27
CA GLU A 297 -3.40 -0.03 -12.08
C GLU A 297 -3.83 1.40 -12.42
N ARG A 298 -5.09 1.60 -12.83
CA ARG A 298 -5.64 2.95 -13.11
C ARG A 298 -5.69 3.83 -11.86
N GLU A 299 -6.07 3.26 -10.73
CA GLU A 299 -6.08 3.94 -9.44
C GLU A 299 -4.66 4.34 -9.02
N LEU A 300 -3.69 3.44 -9.15
CA LEU A 300 -2.28 3.73 -8.88
C LEU A 300 -1.76 4.92 -9.70
N GLU A 301 -2.07 4.97 -11.00
CA GLU A 301 -1.66 6.08 -11.88
C GLU A 301 -2.30 7.40 -11.42
N TYR A 302 -3.60 7.39 -11.11
CA TYR A 302 -4.27 8.57 -10.55
C TYR A 302 -3.65 9.00 -9.21
N ILE A 303 -3.39 8.06 -8.31
CA ILE A 303 -2.78 8.31 -7.00
C ILE A 303 -1.39 8.92 -7.16
N TYR A 304 -0.59 8.42 -8.12
CA TYR A 304 0.72 9.01 -8.44
C TYR A 304 0.59 10.48 -8.83
N ASN A 305 -0.34 10.82 -9.73
CA ASN A 305 -0.59 12.19 -10.16
C ASN A 305 -1.08 13.07 -8.99
N CYS A 306 -1.92 12.53 -8.11
CA CYS A 306 -2.40 13.22 -6.91
C CYS A 306 -1.24 13.53 -5.94
N VAL A 307 -0.38 12.56 -5.64
CA VAL A 307 0.79 12.75 -4.76
C VAL A 307 1.79 13.73 -5.39
N LEU A 308 2.00 13.65 -6.71
CA LEU A 308 2.85 14.58 -7.45
C LEU A 308 2.32 16.03 -7.35
N ALA A 309 1.01 16.22 -7.52
CA ALA A 309 0.37 17.52 -7.39
C ALA A 309 0.49 18.09 -5.96
N LEU A 310 0.27 17.26 -4.93
CA LEU A 310 0.46 17.65 -3.53
C LEU A 310 1.92 18.03 -3.22
N ALA A 311 2.88 17.23 -3.69
CA ALA A 311 4.29 17.48 -3.46
C ALA A 311 4.78 18.77 -4.13
N ASN A 312 4.12 19.22 -5.19
CA ASN A 312 4.46 20.40 -5.98
C ASN A 312 3.54 21.62 -5.74
N ALA A 313 2.53 21.49 -4.89
CA ALA A 313 1.64 22.61 -4.55
C ALA A 313 2.44 23.81 -4.00
N LYS A 314 1.93 25.05 -4.30
CA LYS A 314 2.58 26.31 -3.93
C LYS A 314 2.50 26.58 -2.43
#